data_ba5f219c42440293bbaa5da4720a2000
#
_entry.id   ba5f219c42440293bbaa5da4720a2000
#
_cell.length_a   1.000
_cell.length_b   1.000
_cell.length_c   1.000
_cell.angle_alpha   90.00
_cell.angle_beta   90.00
_cell.angle_gamma   90.00
#
_symmetry.space_group_name_H-M   'P 1'
#
loop_
_entity.id
_entity.type
_entity.pdbx_description
1 polymer ?
#
loop_
_entity_poly.entity_id
_entity_poly.type
_entity_poly.pdbx_seq_one_letter_code
_entity_poly.pdbx_strand_id
1 'polypeptide(L)'
;MLDDSFYKSQEEKILLEADQGSFDRSRQKSSRSKADFFELLLAVELNRYYKLPYQDLEIEIKKLISKIMDFKDGSVRIEEQKDRVKFLLPFLVKELDKLIIINGKPIEVRWIGRKWQTNKTLSDINIKFLSGKNIGISTKSTRSGKGTQKNIGLKELKGYLGLNIDKELTNMKNKIISKVAIQNKELKAIAKKGMTFIKNNKYKFPIIQKIGKEFGIPLQQLAVKESVKLFNQLTPNKKKAFINFILGVRKEEFLLNAFVSGKQVHIYWNIGLSALVSDNLKAVNEGDRGYHIVSNDKKIIRIQVNFTNGIGISAFCERAFL
;
A
#
# COMPACT_ATOMS: atom_id res chain seq x y z
N MET A 1 9.85 1.79 24.40
CA MET A 1 10.49 2.45 23.25
C MET A 1 11.97 2.23 23.28
N LEU A 2 12.60 2.03 22.11
CA LEU A 2 14.04 2.17 22.00
C LEU A 2 14.38 3.55 22.51
N ASP A 3 15.30 3.57 23.51
CA ASP A 3 15.69 4.81 24.18
C ASP A 3 16.04 5.87 23.12
N ASP A 4 15.64 7.12 23.34
CA ASP A 4 15.97 8.22 22.44
C ASP A 4 17.48 8.40 22.25
N SER A 5 18.28 7.95 23.24
CA SER A 5 19.74 7.87 23.14
C SER A 5 20.23 6.89 22.07
N PHE A 6 19.53 5.77 21.87
CA PHE A 6 19.87 4.78 20.83
C PHE A 6 19.68 5.35 19.44
N TYR A 7 18.59 6.07 19.20
CA TYR A 7 18.33 6.68 17.90
C TYR A 7 19.28 7.83 17.60
N LYS A 8 19.54 8.72 18.60
CA LYS A 8 20.51 9.82 18.48
C LYS A 8 21.92 9.33 18.15
N SER A 9 22.40 8.30 18.87
CA SER A 9 23.74 7.73 18.61
C SER A 9 23.88 7.12 17.22
N GLN A 10 22.79 6.53 16.67
CA GLN A 10 22.79 5.98 15.32
C GLN A 10 22.68 7.06 14.26
N GLU A 11 21.89 8.12 14.49
CA GLU A 11 21.76 9.26 13.59
C GLU A 11 23.07 10.04 13.48
N GLU A 12 23.75 10.33 14.59
CA GLU A 12 25.06 11.01 14.61
C GLU A 12 26.13 10.22 13.88
N LYS A 13 26.18 8.89 14.08
CA LYS A 13 27.15 8.01 13.41
C LYS A 13 26.94 7.95 11.90
N ILE A 14 25.67 7.94 11.46
CA ILE A 14 25.30 7.89 10.05
C ILE A 14 25.51 9.26 9.37
N LEU A 15 25.26 10.38 10.07
CA LEU A 15 25.54 11.72 9.55
C LEU A 15 27.02 11.93 9.26
N LEU A 16 27.92 11.36 10.07
CA LEU A 16 29.36 11.38 9.84
C LEU A 16 29.81 10.54 8.64
N GLU A 17 29.05 9.47 8.30
CA GLU A 17 29.35 8.60 7.16
C GLU A 17 28.67 9.05 5.84
N ALA A 18 27.61 9.86 5.91
CA ALA A 18 26.77 10.23 4.75
C ALA A 18 27.32 11.40 3.90
N ASP A 19 28.35 12.10 4.35
CA ASP A 19 28.89 13.29 3.66
C ASP A 19 29.66 12.99 2.35
N GLN A 20 29.69 11.72 1.88
CA GLN A 20 30.46 11.29 0.72
C GLN A 20 29.70 10.62 -0.42
N GLY A 21 28.35 10.59 -0.44
CA GLY A 21 27.61 9.77 -1.43
C GLY A 21 26.54 10.49 -2.24
N SER A 22 26.75 10.56 -3.54
CA SER A 22 25.95 11.05 -4.67
C SER A 22 24.39 10.99 -4.56
N PHE A 23 23.79 12.14 -4.81
CA PHE A 23 22.37 12.44 -4.86
C PHE A 23 21.70 12.01 -6.18
N ASP A 24 21.30 10.77 -6.35
CA ASP A 24 20.27 10.45 -7.36
C ASP A 24 19.55 9.13 -7.05
N ARG A 25 18.60 9.17 -6.13
CA ARG A 25 17.72 8.02 -5.85
C ARG A 25 16.27 8.44 -5.82
N SER A 26 15.50 7.83 -6.71
CA SER A 26 14.08 8.09 -6.98
C SER A 26 13.19 8.13 -5.71
N ARG A 27 12.27 9.10 -5.64
CA ARG A 27 11.26 9.26 -4.58
C ARG A 27 10.50 7.96 -4.25
N GLN A 28 10.43 6.99 -5.16
CA GLN A 28 9.80 5.68 -4.93
C GLN A 28 10.57 4.80 -3.92
N LYS A 29 11.90 4.85 -3.90
CA LYS A 29 12.71 4.10 -2.93
C LYS A 29 12.53 4.65 -1.52
N SER A 30 12.31 5.96 -1.38
CA SER A 30 12.13 6.61 -0.09
C SER A 30 10.83 6.26 0.62
N SER A 31 9.71 6.19 -0.11
CA SER A 31 8.42 5.85 0.50
C SER A 31 8.36 4.40 0.97
N ARG A 32 9.11 3.51 0.29
CA ARG A 32 9.20 2.09 0.66
C ARG A 32 9.98 1.87 1.95
N SER A 33 11.18 2.44 2.05
CA SER A 33 12.01 2.31 3.27
C SER A 33 11.30 2.86 4.50
N LYS A 34 10.54 3.94 4.34
CA LYS A 34 9.71 4.54 5.38
C LYS A 34 8.58 3.58 5.85
N ALA A 35 7.91 2.90 4.94
CA ALA A 35 6.88 1.93 5.29
C ALA A 35 7.48 0.71 5.99
N ASP A 36 8.57 0.16 5.44
CA ASP A 36 9.28 -0.96 6.02
C ASP A 36 9.81 -0.62 7.45
N PHE A 37 10.28 0.61 7.65
CA PHE A 37 10.73 1.08 8.97
C PHE A 37 9.58 1.18 9.98
N PHE A 38 8.42 1.70 9.57
CA PHE A 38 7.24 1.76 10.42
C PHE A 38 6.78 0.37 10.88
N GLU A 39 6.69 -0.58 9.93
CA GLU A 39 6.29 -1.97 10.18
C GLU A 39 7.25 -2.67 11.13
N LEU A 40 8.55 -2.54 10.87
CA LEU A 40 9.60 -3.15 11.68
C LEU A 40 9.67 -2.56 13.09
N LEU A 41 9.59 -1.22 13.20
CA LEU A 41 9.57 -0.56 14.51
C LEU A 41 8.36 -1.00 15.34
N LEU A 42 7.19 -1.12 14.72
CA LEU A 42 6.00 -1.61 15.40
C LEU A 42 6.19 -3.07 15.87
N ALA A 43 6.84 -3.92 15.08
CA ALA A 43 7.15 -5.29 15.48
C ALA A 43 8.09 -5.33 16.70
N VAL A 44 9.11 -4.45 16.74
CA VAL A 44 10.01 -4.33 17.90
C VAL A 44 9.25 -3.88 19.15
N GLU A 45 8.42 -2.85 19.04
CA GLU A 45 7.65 -2.34 20.18
C GLU A 45 6.63 -3.37 20.70
N LEU A 46 6.02 -4.18 19.82
CA LEU A 46 5.17 -5.31 20.24
C LEU A 46 5.97 -6.39 20.96
N ASN A 47 7.17 -6.76 20.46
CA ASN A 47 8.05 -7.71 21.17
C ASN A 47 8.42 -7.19 22.57
N ARG A 48 8.74 -5.90 22.70
CA ARG A 48 9.03 -5.28 24.00
C ARG A 48 7.84 -5.31 24.94
N TYR A 49 6.66 -4.94 24.45
CA TYR A 49 5.44 -4.95 25.25
C TYR A 49 5.14 -6.34 25.81
N TYR A 50 5.29 -7.40 24.99
CA TYR A 50 5.07 -8.78 25.41
C TYR A 50 6.29 -9.45 26.04
N LYS A 51 7.40 -8.72 26.24
CA LYS A 51 8.67 -9.21 26.81
C LYS A 51 9.28 -10.38 26.01
N LEU A 52 9.24 -10.29 24.69
CA LEU A 52 9.79 -11.23 23.74
C LEU A 52 11.15 -10.76 23.19
N PRO A 53 12.04 -11.67 22.71
CA PRO A 53 13.30 -11.32 22.06
C PRO A 53 13.09 -10.47 20.79
N TYR A 54 13.94 -9.44 20.58
CA TYR A 54 13.84 -8.54 19.41
C TYR A 54 15.21 -8.10 18.85
N GLN A 55 16.31 -8.66 19.34
CA GLN A 55 17.67 -8.23 18.98
C GLN A 55 17.95 -8.33 17.49
N ASP A 56 17.47 -9.39 16.83
CA ASP A 56 17.62 -9.56 15.38
C ASP A 56 16.90 -8.47 14.58
N LEU A 57 15.78 -7.96 15.10
CA LEU A 57 15.02 -6.88 14.47
C LEU A 57 15.76 -5.54 14.58
N GLU A 58 16.56 -5.32 15.63
CA GLU A 58 17.36 -4.11 15.79
C GLU A 58 18.42 -3.96 14.69
N ILE A 59 19.00 -5.06 14.25
CA ILE A 59 19.96 -5.08 13.14
C ILE A 59 19.29 -4.58 11.85
N GLU A 60 18.07 -5.02 11.58
CA GLU A 60 17.31 -4.58 10.41
C GLU A 60 16.85 -3.12 10.53
N ILE A 61 16.53 -2.65 11.75
CA ILE A 61 16.24 -1.22 12.00
C ILE A 61 17.44 -0.35 11.62
N LYS A 62 18.66 -0.70 12.07
CA LYS A 62 19.87 0.06 11.73
C LYS A 62 20.07 0.16 10.22
N LYS A 63 19.89 -0.94 9.48
CA LYS A 63 19.98 -0.94 8.01
C LYS A 63 18.92 -0.05 7.35
N LEU A 64 17.69 0.01 7.91
CA LEU A 64 16.63 0.85 7.35
C LEU A 64 16.84 2.33 7.67
N ILE A 65 17.32 2.66 8.88
CA ILE A 65 17.72 4.01 9.26
C ILE A 65 18.76 4.54 8.29
N SER A 66 19.88 3.80 8.08
CA SER A 66 20.91 4.18 7.10
C SER A 66 20.32 4.50 5.73
N LYS A 67 19.44 3.64 5.20
CA LYS A 67 18.78 3.87 3.91
C LYS A 67 17.85 5.09 3.88
N ILE A 68 17.24 5.43 5.02
CA ILE A 68 16.33 6.58 5.10
C ILE A 68 17.14 7.85 5.23
N MET A 69 18.23 7.84 5.97
CA MET A 69 19.15 8.98 6.12
C MET A 69 19.82 9.41 4.82
N ASP A 70 19.94 8.52 3.83
CA ASP A 70 20.36 8.87 2.46
C ASP A 70 19.43 9.91 1.77
N PHE A 71 18.27 10.21 2.33
CA PHE A 71 17.34 11.19 1.77
C PHE A 71 17.43 12.52 2.51
N LYS A 72 17.29 13.63 1.78
CA LYS A 72 17.37 15.01 2.29
C LYS A 72 16.54 15.27 3.57
N ASP A 73 15.42 14.58 3.74
CA ASP A 73 14.48 14.69 4.88
C ASP A 73 14.45 13.38 5.71
N GLY A 74 15.56 12.64 5.75
CA GLY A 74 15.66 11.33 6.38
C GLY A 74 15.32 11.35 7.87
N SER A 75 15.93 12.22 8.65
CA SER A 75 15.68 12.36 10.10
C SER A 75 14.22 12.69 10.40
N VAL A 76 13.65 13.67 9.69
CA VAL A 76 12.22 14.02 9.83
C VAL A 76 11.30 12.81 9.54
N ARG A 77 11.66 12.01 8.57
CA ARG A 77 10.88 10.80 8.23
C ARG A 77 10.94 9.73 9.30
N ILE A 78 12.10 9.56 9.92
CA ILE A 78 12.30 8.61 11.02
C ILE A 78 11.43 9.04 12.20
N GLU A 79 11.50 10.29 12.61
CA GLU A 79 10.69 10.82 13.72
C GLU A 79 9.18 10.71 13.44
N GLU A 80 8.73 11.06 12.23
CA GLU A 80 7.33 10.85 11.84
C GLU A 80 6.85 9.40 12.04
N GLN A 81 7.70 8.40 11.79
CA GLN A 81 7.30 7.00 11.96
C GLN A 81 7.35 6.58 13.43
N LYS A 82 8.33 7.05 14.20
CA LYS A 82 8.40 6.84 15.65
C LYS A 82 7.12 7.36 16.33
N ASP A 83 6.73 8.59 16.05
CA ASP A 83 5.52 9.19 16.62
C ASP A 83 4.26 8.41 16.27
N ARG A 84 4.17 7.92 15.03
CA ARG A 84 3.03 7.12 14.58
C ARG A 84 2.96 5.76 15.27
N VAL A 85 4.10 5.11 15.50
CA VAL A 85 4.15 3.86 16.27
C VAL A 85 3.76 4.13 17.71
N LYS A 86 4.32 5.19 18.34
CA LYS A 86 3.92 5.61 19.70
C LYS A 86 2.41 5.78 19.82
N PHE A 87 1.80 6.39 18.81
CA PHE A 87 0.39 6.68 18.82
C PHE A 87 -0.49 5.45 18.55
N LEU A 88 -0.05 4.55 17.64
CA LEU A 88 -0.79 3.34 17.27
C LEU A 88 -0.74 2.25 18.34
N LEU A 89 0.43 2.06 18.96
CA LEU A 89 0.73 0.93 19.84
C LEU A 89 -0.31 0.71 20.96
N PRO A 90 -0.73 1.72 21.75
CA PRO A 90 -1.70 1.51 22.83
C PRO A 90 -3.05 0.96 22.35
N PHE A 91 -3.52 1.41 21.19
CA PHE A 91 -4.77 0.92 20.62
C PHE A 91 -4.64 -0.50 20.09
N LEU A 92 -3.49 -0.81 19.46
CA LEU A 92 -3.22 -2.13 18.91
C LEU A 92 -3.09 -3.18 20.01
N VAL A 93 -2.31 -2.91 21.07
CA VAL A 93 -2.16 -3.86 22.19
C VAL A 93 -3.48 -4.08 22.90
N LYS A 94 -4.32 -3.06 23.06
CA LYS A 94 -5.66 -3.21 23.65
C LYS A 94 -6.52 -4.23 22.87
N GLU A 95 -6.44 -4.25 21.54
CA GLU A 95 -7.15 -5.25 20.73
C GLU A 95 -6.50 -6.64 20.81
N LEU A 96 -5.18 -6.70 20.85
CA LEU A 96 -4.45 -7.98 20.96
C LEU A 96 -4.61 -8.62 22.35
N ASP A 97 -4.62 -7.82 23.41
CA ASP A 97 -4.78 -8.32 24.78
C ASP A 97 -6.14 -9.00 25.02
N LYS A 98 -7.18 -8.60 24.29
CA LYS A 98 -8.47 -9.32 24.31
C LYS A 98 -8.33 -10.78 23.87
N LEU A 99 -7.34 -11.08 23.04
CA LEU A 99 -7.10 -12.43 22.53
C LEU A 99 -6.30 -13.29 23.49
N ILE A 100 -5.56 -12.70 24.41
CA ILE A 100 -4.75 -13.41 25.41
C ILE A 100 -5.62 -14.30 26.29
N ILE A 101 -6.84 -13.85 26.60
CA ILE A 101 -7.80 -14.61 27.41
C ILE A 101 -8.11 -15.98 26.79
N ILE A 102 -8.21 -16.03 25.46
CA ILE A 102 -8.62 -17.25 24.72
C ILE A 102 -7.41 -18.03 24.21
N ASN A 103 -6.34 -17.32 23.81
CA ASN A 103 -5.22 -17.94 23.08
C ASN A 103 -3.93 -18.04 23.90
N GLY A 104 -3.92 -17.56 25.17
CA GLY A 104 -2.72 -17.43 25.96
C GLY A 104 -1.84 -16.28 25.48
N LYS A 105 -0.69 -16.07 26.12
CA LYS A 105 0.23 -14.98 25.78
C LYS A 105 0.85 -15.16 24.40
N PRO A 106 1.17 -14.06 23.70
CA PRO A 106 2.05 -14.13 22.53
C PRO A 106 3.39 -14.77 22.89
N ILE A 107 3.86 -15.65 22.03
CA ILE A 107 5.16 -16.34 22.17
C ILE A 107 6.14 -15.93 21.07
N GLU A 108 5.65 -15.30 20.01
CA GLU A 108 6.46 -14.80 18.91
C GLU A 108 5.75 -13.62 18.25
N VAL A 109 6.50 -12.55 17.95
CA VAL A 109 6.09 -11.47 17.06
C VAL A 109 7.16 -11.35 15.98
N ARG A 110 6.77 -11.59 14.74
CA ARG A 110 7.67 -11.63 13.58
C ARG A 110 7.30 -10.55 12.58
N TRP A 111 8.26 -9.71 12.19
CA TRP A 111 8.13 -8.89 11.01
C TRP A 111 8.28 -9.76 9.76
N ILE A 112 7.27 -9.74 8.90
CA ILE A 112 7.25 -10.55 7.68
C ILE A 112 8.13 -9.90 6.61
N GLY A 113 8.09 -8.57 6.49
CA GLY A 113 8.86 -7.85 5.49
C GLY A 113 8.56 -8.30 4.06
N ARG A 114 9.13 -7.60 3.08
CA ARG A 114 8.83 -7.90 1.67
C ARG A 114 9.49 -9.15 1.12
N LYS A 115 10.60 -9.57 1.69
CA LYS A 115 11.32 -10.78 1.24
C LYS A 115 10.51 -12.06 1.51
N TRP A 116 9.63 -12.01 2.49
CA TRP A 116 8.81 -13.13 2.94
C TRP A 116 7.32 -12.99 2.59
N GLN A 117 6.93 -11.83 2.05
CA GLN A 117 5.58 -11.67 1.46
C GLN A 117 5.49 -12.56 0.22
N THR A 118 5.25 -13.84 0.47
CA THR A 118 4.75 -14.74 -0.57
C THR A 118 3.33 -14.28 -0.91
N ASN A 119 2.82 -14.65 -2.09
CA ASN A 119 1.42 -14.38 -2.50
C ASN A 119 0.36 -14.96 -1.54
N LYS A 120 0.78 -15.52 -0.41
CA LYS A 120 -0.05 -16.24 0.56
C LYS A 120 -0.41 -15.43 1.79
N THR A 121 0.36 -14.40 2.18
CA THR A 121 0.04 -13.59 3.34
C THR A 121 -0.14 -12.11 2.98
N LEU A 122 -1.10 -11.45 3.65
CA LEU A 122 -1.37 -10.00 3.52
C LEU A 122 -0.83 -9.24 4.74
N SER A 123 -0.30 -9.96 5.72
CA SER A 123 0.22 -9.38 6.96
C SER A 123 1.63 -8.82 6.75
N ASP A 124 1.88 -7.70 7.40
CA ASP A 124 3.20 -7.08 7.53
C ASP A 124 3.93 -7.60 8.79
N ILE A 125 3.14 -7.96 9.83
CA ILE A 125 3.59 -8.53 11.09
C ILE A 125 2.74 -9.77 11.39
N ASN A 126 3.35 -10.82 11.93
CA ASN A 126 2.66 -12.03 12.39
C ASN A 126 2.90 -12.22 13.90
N ILE A 127 1.84 -12.55 14.63
CA ILE A 127 1.88 -12.85 16.05
C ILE A 127 1.42 -14.29 16.25
N LYS A 128 2.25 -15.09 16.93
CA LYS A 128 1.92 -16.45 17.34
C LYS A 128 1.61 -16.47 18.83
N PHE A 129 0.48 -17.03 19.19
CA PHE A 129 0.03 -17.22 20.58
C PHE A 129 0.38 -18.60 21.11
N LEU A 130 0.36 -18.76 22.43
CA LEU A 130 0.65 -20.03 23.12
C LEU A 130 -0.27 -21.17 22.67
N SER A 131 -1.51 -20.89 22.33
CA SER A 131 -2.46 -21.86 21.74
C SER A 131 -2.06 -22.38 20.36
N GLY A 132 -0.99 -21.84 19.74
CA GLY A 132 -0.63 -22.08 18.35
C GLY A 132 -1.38 -21.20 17.35
N LYS A 133 -2.33 -20.36 17.78
CA LYS A 133 -3.05 -19.41 16.92
C LYS A 133 -2.09 -18.38 16.34
N ASN A 134 -2.18 -18.18 15.04
CA ASN A 134 -1.45 -17.13 14.34
C ASN A 134 -2.40 -15.99 13.93
N ILE A 135 -1.94 -14.76 14.10
CA ILE A 135 -2.67 -13.54 13.73
C ILE A 135 -1.77 -12.66 12.90
N GLY A 136 -2.23 -12.31 11.71
CA GLY A 136 -1.58 -11.34 10.86
C GLY A 136 -1.98 -9.91 11.24
N ILE A 137 -1.05 -8.97 11.20
CA ILE A 137 -1.33 -7.54 11.28
C ILE A 137 -0.91 -6.90 9.95
N SER A 138 -1.85 -6.24 9.28
CA SER A 138 -1.56 -5.38 8.14
C SER A 138 -1.57 -3.93 8.60
N THR A 139 -0.45 -3.25 8.40
CA THR A 139 -0.25 -1.89 8.89
C THR A 139 -0.22 -0.88 7.75
N LYS A 140 -0.75 0.30 7.99
CA LYS A 140 -0.62 1.42 7.06
C LYS A 140 -0.41 2.72 7.82
N SER A 141 0.64 3.43 7.41
CA SER A 141 0.96 4.76 7.91
C SER A 141 0.75 5.76 6.78
N THR A 142 -0.27 6.63 6.89
CA THR A 142 -0.63 7.59 5.83
C THR A 142 -0.73 9.01 6.38
N ARG A 143 -0.55 10.01 5.51
CA ARG A 143 -0.79 11.42 5.87
C ARG A 143 -2.25 11.84 5.71
N SER A 144 -3.01 11.12 4.90
CA SER A 144 -4.35 11.55 4.44
C SER A 144 -5.53 10.86 5.15
N GLY A 145 -5.29 10.01 6.12
CA GLY A 145 -6.35 9.23 6.79
C GLY A 145 -6.95 8.12 5.94
N LYS A 146 -6.59 8.07 4.66
CA LYS A 146 -7.10 7.10 3.70
C LYS A 146 -6.04 6.04 3.43
N GLY A 147 -6.22 4.85 3.98
CA GLY A 147 -5.33 3.72 3.71
C GLY A 147 -5.74 3.00 2.42
N THR A 148 -4.78 2.75 1.53
CA THR A 148 -5.00 1.82 0.41
C THR A 148 -4.93 0.40 0.95
N GLN A 149 -6.04 -0.31 0.93
CA GLN A 149 -6.11 -1.67 1.44
C GLN A 149 -5.34 -2.64 0.55
N LYS A 150 -5.51 -2.52 -0.75
CA LYS A 150 -4.83 -3.37 -1.74
C LYS A 150 -4.66 -2.63 -3.06
N ASN A 151 -3.49 -2.79 -3.66
CA ASN A 151 -3.30 -2.42 -5.05
C ASN A 151 -3.86 -3.53 -5.94
N ILE A 152 -4.74 -3.15 -6.86
CA ILE A 152 -5.34 -4.06 -7.83
C ILE A 152 -4.80 -3.66 -9.20
N GLY A 153 -4.22 -4.61 -9.94
CA GLY A 153 -3.76 -4.39 -11.30
C GLY A 153 -4.82 -4.72 -12.35
N LEU A 154 -4.52 -4.41 -13.60
CA LEU A 154 -5.40 -4.78 -14.73
C LEU A 154 -5.61 -6.30 -14.82
N LYS A 155 -4.61 -7.09 -14.44
CA LYS A 155 -4.71 -8.56 -14.45
C LYS A 155 -5.82 -9.04 -13.52
N GLU A 156 -5.90 -8.48 -12.32
CA GLU A 156 -6.93 -8.81 -11.35
C GLU A 156 -8.31 -8.31 -11.80
N LEU A 157 -8.39 -7.08 -12.33
CA LEU A 157 -9.66 -6.57 -12.88
C LEU A 157 -10.15 -7.41 -14.07
N LYS A 158 -9.25 -7.84 -14.95
CA LYS A 158 -9.56 -8.77 -16.04
C LYS A 158 -10.04 -10.12 -15.50
N GLY A 159 -9.36 -10.69 -14.51
CA GLY A 159 -9.72 -12.00 -13.93
C GLY A 159 -11.04 -11.99 -13.17
N TYR A 160 -11.32 -10.97 -12.39
CA TYR A 160 -12.52 -10.90 -11.55
C TYR A 160 -13.74 -10.26 -12.24
N LEU A 161 -13.51 -9.17 -12.99
CA LEU A 161 -14.58 -8.41 -13.63
C LEU A 161 -14.75 -8.74 -15.12
N GLY A 162 -13.76 -9.34 -15.75
CA GLY A 162 -13.72 -9.47 -17.20
C GLY A 162 -13.30 -8.19 -17.93
N LEU A 163 -12.72 -7.21 -17.24
CA LEU A 163 -12.30 -5.94 -17.83
C LEU A 163 -11.21 -6.16 -18.88
N ASN A 164 -11.55 -5.94 -20.14
CA ASN A 164 -10.61 -6.07 -21.25
C ASN A 164 -10.46 -4.73 -22.00
N ILE A 165 -9.40 -4.03 -21.70
CA ILE A 165 -9.03 -2.74 -22.31
C ILE A 165 -7.61 -2.80 -22.91
N ASP A 166 -7.15 -4.00 -23.29
CA ASP A 166 -5.78 -4.20 -23.80
C ASP A 166 -5.53 -3.43 -25.10
N LYS A 167 -6.54 -3.39 -25.99
CA LYS A 167 -6.48 -2.65 -27.26
C LYS A 167 -6.37 -1.13 -27.02
N GLU A 168 -7.21 -0.61 -26.15
CA GLU A 168 -7.24 0.82 -25.80
C GLU A 168 -5.94 1.22 -25.10
N LEU A 169 -5.42 0.38 -24.22
CA LEU A 169 -4.14 0.59 -23.57
C LEU A 169 -2.98 0.60 -24.56
N THR A 170 -2.99 -0.28 -25.54
CA THR A 170 -1.98 -0.33 -26.60
C THR A 170 -2.05 0.92 -27.47
N ASN A 171 -3.25 1.32 -27.88
CA ASN A 171 -3.49 2.53 -28.66
C ASN A 171 -3.03 3.79 -27.92
N MET A 172 -3.34 3.89 -26.61
CA MET A 172 -2.86 4.98 -25.77
C MET A 172 -1.33 5.05 -25.73
N LYS A 173 -0.66 3.90 -25.52
CA LYS A 173 0.81 3.84 -25.51
C LYS A 173 1.40 4.34 -26.82
N ASN A 174 0.88 3.89 -27.94
CA ASN A 174 1.35 4.29 -29.26
C ASN A 174 1.16 5.81 -29.50
N LYS A 175 0.01 6.37 -29.11
CA LYS A 175 -0.24 7.82 -29.16
C LYS A 175 0.75 8.61 -28.31
N ILE A 176 1.06 8.14 -27.10
CA ILE A 176 2.07 8.77 -26.23
C ILE A 176 3.45 8.73 -26.87
N ILE A 177 3.88 7.57 -27.40
CA ILE A 177 5.18 7.42 -28.07
C ILE A 177 5.27 8.40 -29.24
N SER A 178 4.27 8.42 -30.13
CA SER A 178 4.24 9.32 -31.30
C SER A 178 4.26 10.79 -30.88
N LYS A 179 3.46 11.19 -29.87
CA LYS A 179 3.40 12.57 -29.40
C LYS A 179 4.69 13.03 -28.74
N VAL A 180 5.37 12.15 -27.99
CA VAL A 180 6.67 12.42 -27.38
C VAL A 180 7.76 12.56 -28.46
N ALA A 181 7.71 11.72 -29.49
CA ALA A 181 8.73 11.69 -30.56
C ALA A 181 8.80 13.00 -31.39
N ILE A 182 7.71 13.73 -31.47
CA ILE A 182 7.64 14.99 -32.27
C ILE A 182 8.01 16.25 -31.45
N GLN A 183 8.28 16.13 -30.14
CA GLN A 183 8.53 17.32 -29.32
C GLN A 183 9.90 17.95 -29.58
N ASN A 184 10.95 17.13 -29.57
CA ASN A 184 12.33 17.56 -29.91
C ASN A 184 13.22 16.35 -30.19
N LYS A 185 14.50 16.60 -30.58
CA LYS A 185 15.48 15.58 -30.96
C LYS A 185 15.79 14.61 -29.80
N GLU A 186 15.92 15.12 -28.56
CA GLU A 186 16.21 14.29 -27.38
C GLU A 186 15.01 13.38 -27.04
N LEU A 187 13.80 13.91 -27.00
CA LEU A 187 12.57 13.15 -26.77
C LEU A 187 12.28 12.16 -27.89
N LYS A 188 12.63 12.47 -29.14
CA LYS A 188 12.58 11.51 -30.25
C LYS A 188 13.47 10.31 -30.01
N ALA A 189 14.70 10.53 -29.51
CA ALA A 189 15.61 9.45 -29.18
C ALA A 189 15.10 8.57 -28.01
N ILE A 190 14.47 9.21 -27.00
CA ILE A 190 13.81 8.50 -25.88
C ILE A 190 12.63 7.66 -26.37
N ALA A 191 11.76 8.26 -27.22
CA ALA A 191 10.59 7.59 -27.77
C ALA A 191 10.93 6.36 -28.61
N LYS A 192 12.00 6.40 -29.40
CA LYS A 192 12.52 5.25 -30.17
C LYS A 192 12.86 4.05 -29.27
N LYS A 193 13.27 4.27 -28.01
CA LYS A 193 13.56 3.21 -27.03
C LYS A 193 12.28 2.68 -26.33
N GLY A 194 11.12 3.23 -26.64
CA GLY A 194 9.82 2.74 -26.19
C GLY A 194 9.35 3.28 -24.85
N MET A 195 8.18 2.79 -24.42
CA MET A 195 7.42 3.30 -23.26
C MET A 195 8.19 3.27 -21.95
N THR A 196 9.03 2.26 -21.71
CA THR A 196 9.83 2.16 -20.48
C THR A 196 10.80 3.33 -20.35
N PHE A 197 11.45 3.70 -21.44
CA PHE A 197 12.35 4.85 -21.46
C PHE A 197 11.61 6.18 -21.29
N ILE A 198 10.48 6.35 -21.96
CA ILE A 198 9.60 7.51 -21.75
C ILE A 198 9.22 7.64 -20.27
N LYS A 199 8.79 6.55 -19.66
CA LYS A 199 8.42 6.51 -18.26
C LYS A 199 9.57 6.90 -17.31
N ASN A 200 10.77 6.42 -17.56
CA ASN A 200 11.93 6.70 -16.72
C ASN A 200 12.40 8.16 -16.83
N ASN A 201 12.09 8.83 -17.95
CA ASN A 201 12.48 10.23 -18.20
C ASN A 201 11.40 11.27 -17.88
N LYS A 202 10.24 10.85 -17.38
CA LYS A 202 9.09 11.74 -17.11
C LYS A 202 9.37 12.88 -16.11
N TYR A 203 10.32 12.70 -15.20
CA TYR A 203 10.70 13.74 -14.23
C TYR A 203 11.71 14.73 -14.82
N LYS A 204 12.56 14.25 -15.72
CA LYS A 204 13.48 15.11 -16.49
C LYS A 204 12.73 15.99 -17.48
N PHE A 205 11.66 15.49 -18.08
CA PHE A 205 10.86 16.17 -19.09
C PHE A 205 9.37 16.24 -18.67
N PRO A 206 8.93 17.35 -18.05
CA PRO A 206 7.54 17.53 -17.61
C PRO A 206 6.50 17.38 -18.73
N ILE A 207 6.87 17.65 -19.97
CA ILE A 207 6.01 17.47 -21.16
C ILE A 207 5.54 16.00 -21.30
N ILE A 208 6.37 15.02 -20.91
CA ILE A 208 5.99 13.60 -20.92
C ILE A 208 4.80 13.36 -19.98
N GLN A 209 4.79 14.01 -18.82
CA GLN A 209 3.66 13.86 -17.88
C GLN A 209 2.39 14.51 -18.42
N LYS A 210 2.52 15.67 -19.10
CA LYS A 210 1.39 16.37 -19.75
C LYS A 210 0.78 15.47 -20.83
N ILE A 211 1.59 14.94 -21.73
CA ILE A 211 1.16 14.01 -22.79
C ILE A 211 0.56 12.74 -22.20
N GLY A 212 1.19 12.17 -21.17
CA GLY A 212 0.66 11.00 -20.47
C GLY A 212 -0.73 11.22 -19.89
N LYS A 213 -1.00 12.39 -19.29
CA LYS A 213 -2.33 12.75 -18.78
C LYS A 213 -3.34 12.95 -19.90
N GLU A 214 -2.96 13.61 -20.99
CA GLU A 214 -3.83 13.89 -22.14
C GLU A 214 -4.47 12.61 -22.69
N PHE A 215 -3.67 11.56 -22.90
CA PHE A 215 -4.16 10.29 -23.43
C PHE A 215 -4.63 9.30 -22.35
N GLY A 216 -4.17 9.47 -21.16
CA GLY A 216 -4.44 8.57 -20.05
C GLY A 216 -5.76 8.82 -19.35
N ILE A 217 -6.18 10.08 -19.19
CA ILE A 217 -7.44 10.40 -18.51
C ILE A 217 -8.64 9.77 -19.23
N PRO A 218 -8.79 9.84 -20.57
CA PRO A 218 -9.88 9.17 -21.25
C PRO A 218 -9.91 7.66 -21.04
N LEU A 219 -8.73 7.01 -21.01
CA LEU A 219 -8.67 5.59 -20.74
C LEU A 219 -9.02 5.25 -19.28
N GLN A 220 -8.66 6.11 -18.34
CA GLN A 220 -9.05 5.98 -16.92
C GLN A 220 -10.58 6.04 -16.78
N GLN A 221 -11.22 7.02 -17.41
CA GLN A 221 -12.67 7.17 -17.42
C GLN A 221 -13.37 5.94 -18.02
N LEU A 222 -12.86 5.43 -19.14
CA LEU A 222 -13.35 4.22 -19.76
C LEU A 222 -13.22 3.02 -18.81
N ALA A 223 -12.06 2.84 -18.18
CA ALA A 223 -11.83 1.74 -17.24
C ALA A 223 -12.78 1.79 -16.03
N VAL A 224 -13.05 2.99 -15.50
CA VAL A 224 -14.04 3.18 -14.41
C VAL A 224 -15.43 2.79 -14.87
N LYS A 225 -15.89 3.34 -15.99
CA LYS A 225 -17.22 3.09 -16.56
C LYS A 225 -17.46 1.61 -16.83
N GLU A 226 -16.51 0.97 -17.51
CA GLU A 226 -16.63 -0.48 -17.83
C GLU A 226 -16.54 -1.35 -16.57
N SER A 227 -15.69 -1.01 -15.59
CA SER A 227 -15.63 -1.75 -14.32
C SER A 227 -16.94 -1.70 -13.55
N VAL A 228 -17.60 -0.54 -13.49
CA VAL A 228 -18.93 -0.40 -12.85
C VAL A 228 -19.98 -1.25 -13.56
N LYS A 229 -20.03 -1.18 -14.89
CA LYS A 229 -20.96 -1.96 -15.71
C LYS A 229 -20.76 -3.46 -15.49
N LEU A 230 -19.51 -3.91 -15.64
CA LEU A 230 -19.16 -5.34 -15.53
C LEU A 230 -19.40 -5.86 -14.11
N PHE A 231 -19.04 -5.12 -13.06
CA PHE A 231 -19.34 -5.51 -11.68
C PHE A 231 -20.84 -5.71 -11.46
N ASN A 232 -21.68 -4.79 -11.96
CA ASN A 232 -23.13 -4.87 -11.80
C ASN A 232 -23.75 -6.07 -12.53
N GLN A 233 -23.12 -6.55 -13.60
CA GLN A 233 -23.53 -7.72 -14.36
C GLN A 233 -23.08 -9.07 -13.74
N LEU A 234 -22.15 -9.04 -12.76
CA LEU A 234 -21.70 -10.27 -12.10
C LEU A 234 -22.82 -10.90 -11.27
N THR A 235 -22.75 -12.22 -11.16
CA THR A 235 -23.58 -12.97 -10.19
C THR A 235 -23.21 -12.62 -8.75
N PRO A 236 -24.12 -12.77 -7.77
CA PRO A 236 -23.83 -12.46 -6.36
C PRO A 236 -22.57 -13.14 -5.84
N ASN A 237 -22.34 -14.40 -6.17
CA ASN A 237 -21.15 -15.14 -5.76
C ASN A 237 -19.85 -14.55 -6.34
N LYS A 238 -19.84 -14.13 -7.60
CA LYS A 238 -18.67 -13.48 -8.22
C LYS A 238 -18.42 -12.09 -7.62
N LYS A 239 -19.48 -11.32 -7.32
CA LYS A 239 -19.37 -10.05 -6.60
C LYS A 239 -18.72 -10.24 -5.24
N LYS A 240 -19.21 -11.20 -4.45
CA LYS A 240 -18.62 -11.56 -3.14
C LYS A 240 -17.16 -11.98 -3.26
N ALA A 241 -16.84 -12.83 -4.25
CA ALA A 241 -15.46 -13.28 -4.48
C ALA A 241 -14.53 -12.11 -4.78
N PHE A 242 -14.94 -11.15 -5.60
CA PHE A 242 -14.16 -9.94 -5.89
C PHE A 242 -13.98 -9.07 -4.65
N ILE A 243 -15.03 -8.85 -3.86
CA ILE A 243 -14.95 -8.08 -2.62
C ILE A 243 -14.03 -8.74 -1.61
N ASN A 244 -14.16 -10.06 -1.40
CA ASN A 244 -13.31 -10.82 -0.51
C ASN A 244 -11.84 -10.77 -0.94
N PHE A 245 -11.58 -10.82 -2.24
CA PHE A 245 -10.25 -10.63 -2.79
C PHE A 245 -9.68 -9.24 -2.47
N ILE A 246 -10.47 -8.17 -2.64
CA ILE A 246 -10.08 -6.80 -2.33
C ILE A 246 -9.81 -6.62 -0.82
N LEU A 247 -10.71 -7.12 0.01
CA LEU A 247 -10.62 -7.02 1.46
C LEU A 247 -9.55 -7.95 2.04
N GLY A 248 -8.99 -8.85 1.22
CA GLY A 248 -8.05 -9.84 1.67
C GLY A 248 -8.66 -10.87 2.63
N VAL A 249 -9.97 -11.06 2.56
CA VAL A 249 -10.67 -12.07 3.36
C VAL A 249 -10.34 -13.44 2.78
N ARG A 250 -9.41 -14.13 3.42
CA ARG A 250 -9.15 -15.55 3.17
C ARG A 250 -9.71 -16.34 4.35
N LYS A 251 -10.27 -17.49 4.09
CA LYS A 251 -10.92 -18.35 5.11
C LYS A 251 -9.98 -18.72 6.30
N GLU A 252 -8.68 -18.60 6.11
CA GLU A 252 -7.68 -19.14 7.02
C GLU A 252 -6.83 -18.06 7.72
N GLU A 253 -6.97 -16.79 7.38
CA GLU A 253 -6.12 -15.73 7.93
C GLU A 253 -6.92 -14.77 8.82
N PHE A 254 -6.65 -14.82 10.12
CA PHE A 254 -7.11 -13.78 11.04
C PHE A 254 -6.23 -12.55 10.86
N LEU A 255 -6.71 -11.57 10.12
CA LEU A 255 -5.98 -10.35 9.82
C LEU A 255 -6.57 -9.15 10.56
N LEU A 256 -5.73 -8.51 11.38
CA LEU A 256 -6.01 -7.26 12.03
C LEU A 256 -5.42 -6.12 11.20
N ASN A 257 -6.26 -5.22 10.74
CA ASN A 257 -5.81 -4.02 10.03
C ASN A 257 -5.61 -2.88 11.03
N ALA A 258 -4.43 -2.29 11.01
CA ALA A 258 -4.03 -1.19 11.88
C ALA A 258 -3.55 0.00 11.05
N PHE A 259 -4.38 1.04 10.96
CA PHE A 259 -4.08 2.25 10.21
C PHE A 259 -3.84 3.42 11.15
N VAL A 260 -2.80 4.20 10.85
CA VAL A 260 -2.54 5.46 11.53
C VAL A 260 -2.39 6.59 10.52
N SER A 261 -3.09 7.70 10.78
CA SER A 261 -3.02 8.91 9.98
C SER A 261 -3.10 10.15 10.86
N GLY A 262 -1.99 10.85 11.00
CA GLY A 262 -1.90 11.94 11.94
C GLY A 262 -2.26 11.45 13.36
N LYS A 263 -3.32 12.01 13.95
CA LYS A 263 -3.87 11.62 15.26
C LYS A 263 -5.08 10.69 15.18
N GLN A 264 -5.30 10.03 14.05
CA GLN A 264 -6.40 9.07 13.89
C GLN A 264 -5.87 7.66 13.79
N VAL A 265 -6.46 6.74 14.54
CA VAL A 265 -6.18 5.31 14.52
C VAL A 265 -7.45 4.55 14.16
N HIS A 266 -7.33 3.63 13.22
CA HIS A 266 -8.41 2.73 12.84
C HIS A 266 -7.89 1.29 12.95
N ILE A 267 -8.53 0.50 13.80
CA ILE A 267 -8.21 -0.92 13.98
C ILE A 267 -9.47 -1.75 13.74
N TYR A 268 -9.37 -2.76 12.90
CA TYR A 268 -10.49 -3.63 12.60
C TYR A 268 -10.05 -5.01 12.08
N TRP A 269 -10.87 -6.01 12.36
CA TRP A 269 -10.67 -7.38 11.89
C TRP A 269 -11.23 -7.60 10.50
N ASN A 270 -10.50 -8.29 9.62
CA ASN A 270 -11.00 -8.63 8.27
C ASN A 270 -12.24 -9.53 8.32
N ILE A 271 -12.35 -10.40 9.31
CA ILE A 271 -13.50 -11.31 9.45
C ILE A 271 -14.82 -10.55 9.61
N GLY A 272 -14.81 -9.42 10.33
CA GLY A 272 -15.99 -8.56 10.45
C GLY A 272 -16.42 -7.90 9.14
N LEU A 273 -15.55 -7.86 8.14
CA LEU A 273 -15.86 -7.26 6.84
C LEU A 273 -16.71 -8.16 5.94
N SER A 274 -16.55 -9.48 6.05
CA SER A 274 -17.40 -10.41 5.30
C SER A 274 -18.87 -10.32 5.71
N ALA A 275 -19.13 -9.99 6.99
CA ALA A 275 -20.48 -9.76 7.50
C ALA A 275 -21.14 -8.47 6.94
N LEU A 276 -20.35 -7.51 6.45
CA LEU A 276 -20.86 -6.31 5.81
C LEU A 276 -21.25 -6.53 4.33
N VAL A 277 -20.87 -7.67 3.78
CA VAL A 277 -21.09 -8.00 2.37
C VAL A 277 -22.44 -8.73 2.23
N SER A 278 -23.49 -7.94 1.98
CA SER A 278 -24.84 -8.50 1.67
C SER A 278 -24.89 -9.07 0.24
N ASP A 279 -26.02 -9.73 -0.09
CA ASP A 279 -26.27 -10.21 -1.46
C ASP A 279 -26.58 -9.05 -2.43
N ASN A 280 -26.98 -7.90 -1.92
CA ASN A 280 -27.34 -6.72 -2.71
C ASN A 280 -26.14 -5.78 -2.90
N LEU A 281 -25.15 -6.23 -3.68
CA LEU A 281 -23.95 -5.47 -4.00
C LEU A 281 -24.11 -4.73 -5.34
N LYS A 282 -23.83 -3.42 -5.34
CA LYS A 282 -23.83 -2.58 -6.53
C LYS A 282 -22.55 -1.75 -6.61
N ALA A 283 -22.04 -1.54 -7.82
CA ALA A 283 -21.04 -0.53 -8.09
C ALA A 283 -21.73 0.77 -8.53
N VAL A 284 -21.33 1.87 -7.93
CA VAL A 284 -21.86 3.22 -8.20
C VAL A 284 -20.70 4.12 -8.58
N ASN A 285 -20.79 4.76 -9.74
CA ASN A 285 -19.75 5.67 -10.23
C ASN A 285 -19.58 6.87 -9.27
N GLU A 286 -18.33 7.26 -9.03
CA GLU A 286 -17.95 8.43 -8.25
C GLU A 286 -17.09 9.38 -9.10
N GLY A 287 -17.56 9.73 -10.28
CA GLY A 287 -16.83 10.58 -11.23
C GLY A 287 -15.75 9.81 -12.02
N ASP A 288 -14.78 10.57 -12.55
CA ASP A 288 -13.85 10.09 -13.58
C ASP A 288 -12.75 9.14 -13.09
N ARG A 289 -12.55 9.05 -11.77
CA ARG A 289 -11.37 8.38 -11.22
C ARG A 289 -11.69 7.18 -10.34
N GLY A 290 -12.96 6.91 -10.08
CA GLY A 290 -13.29 5.81 -9.19
C GLY A 290 -14.77 5.54 -9.07
N TYR A 291 -15.07 4.49 -8.32
CA TYR A 291 -16.43 4.06 -8.02
C TYR A 291 -16.50 3.46 -6.62
N HIS A 292 -17.69 3.51 -6.03
CA HIS A 292 -17.97 2.83 -4.78
C HIS A 292 -18.65 1.50 -5.02
N ILE A 293 -18.29 0.51 -4.21
CA ILE A 293 -19.14 -0.65 -4.00
C ILE A 293 -20.04 -0.33 -2.81
N VAL A 294 -21.33 -0.49 -3.00
CA VAL A 294 -22.36 -0.30 -1.97
C VAL A 294 -23.00 -1.64 -1.64
N SER A 295 -23.37 -1.80 -0.36
CA SER A 295 -24.09 -2.94 0.19
C SER A 295 -25.25 -2.39 0.98
N ASN A 296 -26.49 -2.71 0.62
CA ASN A 296 -27.71 -2.13 1.23
C ASN A 296 -27.60 -0.59 1.35
N ASP A 297 -27.24 0.07 0.24
CA ASP A 297 -27.08 1.51 0.10
C ASP A 297 -25.96 2.16 0.95
N LYS A 298 -25.20 1.36 1.69
CA LYS A 298 -24.01 1.82 2.41
C LYS A 298 -22.75 1.63 1.58
N LYS A 299 -21.93 2.67 1.45
CA LYS A 299 -20.63 2.61 0.80
C LYS A 299 -19.69 1.75 1.64
N ILE A 300 -19.23 0.61 1.11
CA ILE A 300 -18.34 -0.32 1.82
C ILE A 300 -16.90 -0.28 1.32
N ILE A 301 -16.71 0.02 0.02
CA ILE A 301 -15.40 0.06 -0.61
C ILE A 301 -15.40 1.16 -1.66
N ARG A 302 -14.30 1.91 -1.72
CA ARG A 302 -13.98 2.79 -2.84
C ARG A 302 -12.88 2.17 -3.68
N ILE A 303 -13.10 2.06 -4.97
CA ILE A 303 -12.09 1.63 -5.94
C ILE A 303 -11.67 2.85 -6.75
N GLN A 304 -10.39 3.17 -6.70
CA GLN A 304 -9.82 4.27 -7.46
C GLN A 304 -8.96 3.72 -8.59
N VAL A 305 -9.22 4.15 -9.81
CA VAL A 305 -8.40 3.84 -10.98
C VAL A 305 -7.41 4.97 -11.18
N ASN A 306 -6.13 4.70 -11.01
CA ASN A 306 -5.07 5.69 -11.14
C ASN A 306 -4.09 5.33 -12.24
N PHE A 307 -3.57 6.38 -12.91
CA PHE A 307 -2.38 6.27 -13.74
C PHE A 307 -1.15 6.18 -12.86
N THR A 308 -0.59 4.99 -12.71
CA THR A 308 0.75 4.86 -12.14
C THR A 308 1.76 5.46 -13.10
N ASN A 309 2.41 6.53 -12.63
CA ASN A 309 3.51 7.16 -13.36
C ASN A 309 3.12 7.82 -14.69
N GLY A 310 1.85 8.18 -14.89
CA GLY A 310 1.36 8.85 -16.08
C GLY A 310 1.21 7.96 -17.32
N ILE A 311 1.46 6.64 -17.21
CA ILE A 311 1.56 5.76 -18.39
C ILE A 311 0.92 4.39 -18.17
N GLY A 312 0.41 4.10 -16.97
CA GLY A 312 -0.21 2.83 -16.63
C GLY A 312 -1.47 3.01 -15.81
N ILE A 313 -2.42 2.09 -15.96
CA ILE A 313 -3.60 2.05 -15.11
C ILE A 313 -3.31 1.12 -13.95
N SER A 314 -3.52 1.61 -12.74
CA SER A 314 -3.66 0.77 -11.55
C SER A 314 -4.94 1.12 -10.84
N ALA A 315 -5.66 0.12 -10.37
CA ALA A 315 -6.78 0.32 -9.48
C ALA A 315 -6.31 0.21 -8.04
N PHE A 316 -6.66 1.20 -7.22
CA PHE A 316 -6.46 1.15 -5.78
C PHE A 316 -7.80 0.94 -5.13
N CYS A 317 -7.85 0.04 -4.17
CA CYS A 317 -9.00 -0.12 -3.31
C CYS A 317 -8.79 0.71 -2.04
N GLU A 318 -9.61 1.74 -1.87
CA GLU A 318 -9.72 2.47 -0.62
C GLU A 318 -11.00 2.03 0.09
N ARG A 319 -10.88 1.64 1.35
CA ARG A 319 -12.05 1.39 2.18
C ARG A 319 -12.73 2.71 2.50
N ALA A 320 -14.03 2.83 2.21
CA ALA A 320 -14.84 3.85 2.84
C ALA A 320 -15.06 3.44 4.30
N PHE A 321 -14.42 4.12 5.23
CA PHE A 321 -14.77 4.01 6.64
C PHE A 321 -16.18 4.61 6.81
N LEU A 322 -17.06 3.83 7.37
CA LEU A 322 -18.40 4.23 7.80
C LEU A 322 -18.31 4.99 9.11
#